data_3b1ef33482989c2af18ec352b5bc8bae
#
_entry.id   3b1ef33482989c2af18ec352b5bc8bae
#
_cell.length_a   1.000
_cell.length_b   1.000
_cell.length_c   1.000
_cell.angle_alpha   90.00
_cell.angle_beta   90.00
_cell.angle_gamma   90.00
#
_symmetry.space_group_name_H-M   'P 1'
#
loop_
_entity.id
_entity.type
_entity.pdbx_description
1 polymer ?
#
loop_
_entity_poly.entity_id
_entity_poly.type
_entity_poly.pdbx_seq_one_letter_code
_entity_poly.pdbx_strand_id
1 'polypeptide(L)'
;MKIIVTGGAGFIPSHVIDRLLKDGHTVLSIDNFTLGTKKHFKQHEDNKKFTFVNADISDEKKTDELFESFKPECVFHLAANSDIGAGSHDASVDLKNTFLTTYAVLQAMKKWEVKKLVFASTSAMYGGMKGLISEVSGPLMPESNYGAAKLASEAFIYAFANVHNIQTWIFRFPNVCGPRATHGVFVNFLRFLKADPTQITVAQDGKQAKPYIYVLDLVEAIMMGWNKGIYPINVYNIGNNPLVSVNEILAALLKEKGIENIHINYTGAPAWPGDVATYEFDDSKIKALGYNPRFNSKEAVDKTAHDLVHDPEAGIGIYQD
;
A
#
# COMPACT_ATOMS: atom_id res chain seq x y z
N MET A 1 -18.50 1.76 14.19
CA MET A 1 -19.00 1.68 12.79
C MET A 1 -18.77 0.26 12.25
N LYS A 2 -19.60 -0.15 11.28
CA LYS A 2 -19.34 -1.32 10.45
C LYS A 2 -18.52 -0.92 9.23
N ILE A 3 -17.35 -1.50 9.06
CA ILE A 3 -16.38 -1.12 8.03
C ILE A 3 -16.01 -2.33 7.18
N ILE A 4 -16.11 -2.21 5.86
CA ILE A 4 -15.49 -3.17 4.93
C ILE A 4 -14.05 -2.72 4.67
N VAL A 5 -13.10 -3.66 4.79
CA VAL A 5 -11.70 -3.49 4.36
C VAL A 5 -11.42 -4.47 3.24
N THR A 6 -11.17 -3.98 2.03
CA THR A 6 -10.79 -4.83 0.90
C THR A 6 -9.28 -5.01 0.82
N GLY A 7 -8.83 -6.18 0.38
CA GLY A 7 -7.41 -6.55 0.38
C GLY A 7 -6.87 -6.86 1.79
N GLY A 8 -7.76 -7.24 2.73
CA GLY A 8 -7.44 -7.26 4.15
C GLY A 8 -6.43 -8.30 4.61
N ALA A 9 -6.10 -9.28 3.80
CA ALA A 9 -4.99 -10.22 4.03
C ALA A 9 -3.63 -9.69 3.54
N GLY A 10 -3.61 -8.48 2.93
CA GLY A 10 -2.41 -7.81 2.46
C GLY A 10 -1.60 -7.14 3.57
N PHE A 11 -0.42 -6.63 3.20
CA PHE A 11 0.52 -5.95 4.12
C PHE A 11 -0.12 -4.74 4.82
N ILE A 12 -0.38 -3.66 4.10
CA ILE A 12 -0.91 -2.41 4.65
C ILE A 12 -2.30 -2.61 5.29
N PRO A 13 -3.27 -3.29 4.61
CA PRO A 13 -4.61 -3.45 5.16
C PRO A 13 -4.64 -4.21 6.48
N SER A 14 -3.73 -5.17 6.71
CA SER A 14 -3.68 -5.91 7.98
C SER A 14 -3.41 -5.00 9.18
N HIS A 15 -2.53 -4.00 9.03
CA HIS A 15 -2.26 -2.99 10.07
C HIS A 15 -3.41 -1.99 10.22
N VAL A 16 -4.10 -1.65 9.12
CA VAL A 16 -5.33 -0.83 9.18
C VAL A 16 -6.43 -1.57 9.96
N ILE A 17 -6.60 -2.88 9.73
CA ILE A 17 -7.56 -3.71 10.47
C ILE A 17 -7.23 -3.74 11.96
N ASP A 18 -5.95 -3.94 12.34
CA ASP A 18 -5.52 -3.91 13.74
C ASP A 18 -5.96 -2.60 14.40
N ARG A 19 -5.74 -1.47 13.71
CA ARG A 19 -6.09 -0.15 14.22
C ARG A 19 -7.62 0.05 14.32
N LEU A 20 -8.38 -0.31 13.31
CA LEU A 20 -9.84 -0.19 13.30
C LEU A 20 -10.50 -1.02 14.41
N LEU A 21 -10.02 -2.25 14.64
CA LEU A 21 -10.51 -3.11 15.71
C LEU A 21 -10.16 -2.56 17.09
N LYS A 22 -8.93 -2.02 17.25
CA LYS A 22 -8.49 -1.33 18.48
C LYS A 22 -9.37 -0.11 18.78
N ASP A 23 -9.75 0.64 17.76
CA ASP A 23 -10.63 1.82 17.87
C ASP A 23 -12.13 1.41 18.06
N GLY A 24 -12.41 0.11 18.14
CA GLY A 24 -13.73 -0.43 18.50
C GLY A 24 -14.69 -0.63 17.35
N HIS A 25 -14.24 -0.51 16.10
CA HIS A 25 -15.07 -0.76 14.91
C HIS A 25 -15.33 -2.25 14.70
N THR A 26 -16.38 -2.58 13.92
CA THR A 26 -16.67 -3.93 13.43
C THR A 26 -16.19 -4.02 11.99
N VAL A 27 -15.33 -4.98 11.69
CA VAL A 27 -14.63 -5.07 10.40
C VAL A 27 -15.02 -6.36 9.66
N LEU A 28 -15.45 -6.20 8.39
CA LEU A 28 -15.49 -7.26 7.41
C LEU A 28 -14.28 -7.11 6.48
N SER A 29 -13.37 -8.06 6.54
CA SER A 29 -12.18 -8.15 5.69
C SER A 29 -12.46 -9.03 4.49
N ILE A 30 -12.16 -8.56 3.28
CA ILE A 30 -12.37 -9.29 2.03
C ILE A 30 -11.04 -9.37 1.27
N ASP A 31 -10.61 -10.59 0.91
CA ASP A 31 -9.38 -10.83 0.15
C ASP A 31 -9.46 -12.16 -0.60
N ASN A 32 -8.82 -12.29 -1.75
CA ASN A 32 -8.77 -13.51 -2.54
C ASN A 32 -7.42 -14.27 -2.39
N PHE A 33 -6.53 -13.79 -1.53
CA PHE A 33 -5.19 -14.31 -1.29
C PHE A 33 -4.23 -14.32 -2.50
N THR A 34 -4.48 -13.49 -3.51
CA THR A 34 -3.53 -13.38 -4.63
C THR A 34 -2.12 -12.97 -4.16
N LEU A 35 -2.04 -11.99 -3.24
CA LEU A 35 -0.79 -11.51 -2.64
C LEU A 35 -0.83 -11.51 -1.10
N GLY A 36 -2.00 -11.75 -0.52
CA GLY A 36 -2.24 -11.77 0.92
C GLY A 36 -1.99 -13.13 1.57
N THR A 37 -1.98 -13.15 2.90
CA THR A 37 -1.82 -14.38 3.69
C THR A 37 -2.75 -14.41 4.90
N LYS A 38 -3.24 -15.59 5.26
CA LYS A 38 -4.06 -15.80 6.49
C LYS A 38 -3.31 -15.44 7.77
N LYS A 39 -1.99 -15.52 7.76
CA LYS A 39 -1.16 -15.19 8.93
C LYS A 39 -1.35 -13.74 9.39
N HIS A 40 -1.70 -12.80 8.48
CA HIS A 40 -1.85 -11.38 8.77
C HIS A 40 -3.05 -11.03 9.66
N PHE A 41 -4.00 -11.92 9.83
CA PHE A 41 -5.17 -11.69 10.71
C PHE A 41 -5.42 -12.80 11.72
N LYS A 42 -4.49 -13.75 11.88
CA LYS A 42 -4.59 -14.86 12.84
C LYS A 42 -4.92 -14.38 14.27
N GLN A 43 -4.34 -13.25 14.69
CA GLN A 43 -4.59 -12.63 15.99
C GLN A 43 -6.05 -12.16 16.18
N HIS A 44 -6.86 -12.14 15.12
CA HIS A 44 -8.25 -11.68 15.15
C HIS A 44 -9.28 -12.81 14.97
N GLU A 45 -8.87 -14.08 14.84
CA GLU A 45 -9.79 -15.21 14.58
C GLU A 45 -10.90 -15.33 15.64
N ASP A 46 -10.57 -15.05 16.91
CA ASP A 46 -11.55 -15.10 18.02
C ASP A 46 -12.22 -13.74 18.31
N ASN A 47 -11.92 -12.70 17.53
CA ASN A 47 -12.49 -11.37 17.75
C ASN A 47 -13.90 -11.27 17.14
N LYS A 48 -14.93 -11.18 17.99
CA LYS A 48 -16.34 -11.06 17.57
C LYS A 48 -16.66 -9.86 16.68
N LYS A 49 -15.77 -8.87 16.62
CA LYS A 49 -15.90 -7.69 15.75
C LYS A 49 -15.15 -7.86 14.42
N PHE A 50 -14.48 -8.98 14.20
CA PHE A 50 -13.77 -9.29 12.97
C PHE A 50 -14.42 -10.45 12.23
N THR A 51 -14.59 -10.28 10.92
CA THR A 51 -15.03 -11.34 10.01
C THR A 51 -14.17 -11.30 8.77
N PHE A 52 -13.67 -12.45 8.35
CA PHE A 52 -12.92 -12.59 7.09
C PHE A 52 -13.75 -13.37 6.06
N VAL A 53 -13.76 -12.89 4.83
CA VAL A 53 -14.36 -13.59 3.67
C VAL A 53 -13.33 -13.70 2.55
N ASN A 54 -13.09 -14.95 2.12
CA ASN A 54 -12.30 -15.22 0.93
C ASN A 54 -13.17 -14.99 -0.31
N ALA A 55 -12.95 -13.86 -1.00
CA ALA A 55 -13.69 -13.51 -2.21
C ALA A 55 -12.87 -12.57 -3.10
N ASP A 56 -13.10 -12.65 -4.40
CA ASP A 56 -12.61 -11.69 -5.38
C ASP A 56 -13.55 -10.48 -5.41
N ILE A 57 -13.04 -9.31 -5.00
CA ILE A 57 -13.84 -8.07 -4.95
C ILE A 57 -14.21 -7.55 -6.35
N SER A 58 -13.56 -8.01 -7.41
CA SER A 58 -13.95 -7.71 -8.79
C SER A 58 -15.17 -8.49 -9.26
N ASP A 59 -15.61 -9.52 -8.52
CA ASP A 59 -16.90 -10.19 -8.72
C ASP A 59 -18.02 -9.29 -8.15
N GLU A 60 -18.66 -8.54 -9.04
CA GLU A 60 -19.71 -7.59 -8.68
C GLU A 60 -20.87 -8.24 -7.92
N LYS A 61 -21.26 -9.47 -8.29
CA LYS A 61 -22.35 -10.18 -7.63
C LYS A 61 -21.97 -10.54 -6.19
N LYS A 62 -20.77 -11.09 -6.00
CA LYS A 62 -20.29 -11.47 -4.68
C LYS A 62 -20.08 -10.25 -3.79
N THR A 63 -19.55 -9.17 -4.36
CA THR A 63 -19.39 -7.89 -3.67
C THR A 63 -20.72 -7.32 -3.23
N ASP A 64 -21.75 -7.35 -4.10
CA ASP A 64 -23.10 -6.91 -3.79
C ASP A 64 -23.73 -7.71 -2.62
N GLU A 65 -23.63 -9.05 -2.65
CA GLU A 65 -24.10 -9.93 -1.55
C GLU A 65 -23.44 -9.59 -0.19
N LEU A 66 -22.14 -9.26 -0.21
CA LEU A 66 -21.41 -8.90 1.00
C LEU A 66 -21.84 -7.54 1.56
N PHE A 67 -22.10 -6.55 0.70
CA PHE A 67 -22.63 -5.27 1.13
C PHE A 67 -24.04 -5.38 1.69
N GLU A 68 -24.91 -6.17 1.04
CA GLU A 68 -26.27 -6.44 1.52
C GLU A 68 -26.30 -7.04 2.92
N SER A 69 -25.50 -8.09 3.12
CA SER A 69 -25.48 -8.85 4.37
C SER A 69 -24.82 -8.08 5.51
N PHE A 70 -23.71 -7.40 5.24
CA PHE A 70 -22.92 -6.71 6.26
C PHE A 70 -23.45 -5.30 6.57
N LYS A 71 -24.00 -4.59 5.56
CA LYS A 71 -24.50 -3.20 5.66
C LYS A 71 -23.43 -2.24 6.21
N PRO A 72 -22.34 -2.04 5.45
CA PRO A 72 -21.24 -1.19 5.91
C PRO A 72 -21.64 0.29 5.96
N GLU A 73 -21.07 1.03 6.90
CA GLU A 73 -21.18 2.48 7.02
C GLU A 73 -20.00 3.20 6.32
N CYS A 74 -18.89 2.48 6.11
CA CYS A 74 -17.67 2.99 5.47
C CYS A 74 -16.93 1.84 4.78
N VAL A 75 -16.23 2.16 3.68
CA VAL A 75 -15.34 1.23 2.99
C VAL A 75 -13.92 1.76 3.02
N PHE A 76 -12.97 0.94 3.46
CA PHE A 76 -11.54 1.11 3.26
C PHE A 76 -11.13 0.24 2.06
N HIS A 77 -11.07 0.84 0.88
CA HIS A 77 -10.71 0.15 -0.35
C HIS A 77 -9.21 0.18 -0.54
N LEU A 78 -8.55 -0.90 -0.10
CA LEU A 78 -7.10 -1.07 -0.11
C LEU A 78 -6.66 -2.21 -1.05
N ALA A 79 -7.62 -2.99 -1.58
CA ALA A 79 -7.35 -4.02 -2.58
C ALA A 79 -6.80 -3.40 -3.86
N ALA A 80 -5.68 -3.93 -4.34
CA ALA A 80 -5.08 -3.63 -5.63
C ALA A 80 -4.03 -4.69 -5.97
N ASN A 81 -3.64 -4.78 -7.24
CA ASN A 81 -2.36 -5.39 -7.55
C ASN A 81 -1.25 -4.50 -7.01
N SER A 82 -0.37 -5.03 -6.17
CA SER A 82 0.82 -4.33 -5.67
C SER A 82 2.12 -4.90 -6.23
N ASP A 83 2.04 -5.93 -7.07
CA ASP A 83 3.16 -6.43 -7.87
C ASP A 83 3.20 -5.68 -9.22
N ILE A 84 3.91 -4.55 -9.24
CA ILE A 84 4.06 -3.71 -10.44
C ILE A 84 4.78 -4.48 -11.56
N GLY A 85 5.69 -5.39 -11.22
CA GLY A 85 6.38 -6.25 -12.17
C GLY A 85 5.40 -7.15 -12.94
N ALA A 86 4.50 -7.83 -12.24
CA ALA A 86 3.46 -8.64 -12.87
C ALA A 86 2.58 -7.80 -13.79
N GLY A 87 2.14 -6.62 -13.33
CA GLY A 87 1.35 -5.69 -14.14
C GLY A 87 2.09 -5.14 -15.37
N SER A 88 3.43 -5.04 -15.32
CA SER A 88 4.24 -4.62 -16.48
C SER A 88 4.29 -5.69 -17.58
N HIS A 89 4.19 -6.96 -17.22
CA HIS A 89 4.15 -8.09 -18.17
C HIS A 89 2.75 -8.30 -18.76
N ASP A 90 1.71 -8.12 -17.93
CA ASP A 90 0.31 -8.29 -18.34
C ASP A 90 -0.55 -7.16 -17.73
N ALA A 91 -0.93 -6.19 -18.57
CA ALA A 91 -1.77 -5.06 -18.18
C ALA A 91 -3.15 -5.48 -17.64
N SER A 92 -3.65 -6.68 -18.02
CA SER A 92 -4.94 -7.19 -17.54
C SER A 92 -4.94 -7.44 -16.04
N VAL A 93 -3.77 -7.71 -15.44
CA VAL A 93 -3.59 -7.87 -13.99
C VAL A 93 -3.97 -6.59 -13.26
N ASP A 94 -3.45 -5.44 -13.70
CA ASP A 94 -3.77 -4.14 -13.10
C ASP A 94 -5.19 -3.68 -13.42
N LEU A 95 -5.65 -3.93 -14.66
CA LEU A 95 -7.03 -3.64 -15.03
C LEU A 95 -8.01 -4.38 -14.10
N LYS A 96 -7.84 -5.69 -13.95
CA LYS A 96 -8.74 -6.52 -13.13
C LYS A 96 -8.59 -6.22 -11.64
N ASN A 97 -7.36 -6.34 -11.12
CA ASN A 97 -7.13 -6.38 -9.67
C ASN A 97 -6.98 -4.99 -9.03
N THR A 98 -6.94 -3.91 -9.85
CA THR A 98 -6.86 -2.53 -9.34
C THR A 98 -8.07 -1.71 -9.78
N PHE A 99 -8.35 -1.59 -11.09
CA PHE A 99 -9.44 -0.73 -11.56
C PHE A 99 -10.82 -1.39 -11.41
N LEU A 100 -11.02 -2.63 -11.88
CA LEU A 100 -12.32 -3.29 -11.80
C LEU A 100 -12.73 -3.61 -10.36
N THR A 101 -11.79 -3.85 -9.44
CA THR A 101 -12.08 -3.94 -8.01
C THR A 101 -12.64 -2.64 -7.47
N THR A 102 -12.05 -1.49 -7.86
CA THR A 102 -12.57 -0.16 -7.49
C THR A 102 -13.97 0.07 -8.06
N TYR A 103 -14.18 -0.28 -9.32
CA TYR A 103 -15.48 -0.13 -9.99
C TYR A 103 -16.57 -0.94 -9.28
N ALA A 104 -16.31 -2.22 -8.97
CA ALA A 104 -17.27 -3.09 -8.25
C ALA A 104 -17.63 -2.54 -6.87
N VAL A 105 -16.64 -2.04 -6.11
CA VAL A 105 -16.87 -1.37 -4.82
C VAL A 105 -17.76 -0.15 -4.98
N LEU A 106 -17.49 0.71 -5.96
CA LEU A 106 -18.29 1.92 -6.20
C LEU A 106 -19.73 1.59 -6.59
N GLN A 107 -19.96 0.56 -7.41
CA GLN A 107 -21.33 0.10 -7.76
C GLN A 107 -22.09 -0.41 -6.53
N ALA A 108 -21.44 -1.21 -5.69
CA ALA A 108 -22.06 -1.69 -4.44
C ALA A 108 -22.33 -0.53 -3.47
N MET A 109 -21.40 0.42 -3.31
CA MET A 109 -21.59 1.62 -2.48
C MET A 109 -22.79 2.45 -2.97
N LYS A 110 -22.93 2.64 -4.28
CA LYS A 110 -24.06 3.34 -4.89
C LYS A 110 -25.37 2.62 -4.55
N LYS A 111 -25.44 1.31 -4.79
CA LYS A 111 -26.65 0.49 -4.60
C LYS A 111 -27.11 0.47 -3.15
N TRP A 112 -26.16 0.33 -2.21
CA TRP A 112 -26.44 0.19 -0.77
C TRP A 112 -26.28 1.50 0.00
N GLU A 113 -26.20 2.63 -0.71
CA GLU A 113 -26.12 4.00 -0.17
C GLU A 113 -25.01 4.22 0.87
N VAL A 114 -23.86 3.52 0.69
CA VAL A 114 -22.70 3.72 1.54
C VAL A 114 -22.00 5.03 1.15
N LYS A 115 -21.85 5.96 2.09
CA LYS A 115 -21.45 7.35 1.81
C LYS A 115 -20.03 7.71 2.24
N LYS A 116 -19.20 6.74 2.66
CA LYS A 116 -17.83 7.00 3.12
C LYS A 116 -16.85 6.02 2.49
N LEU A 117 -15.83 6.56 1.80
CA LEU A 117 -14.78 5.80 1.12
C LEU A 117 -13.40 6.30 1.53
N VAL A 118 -12.56 5.41 2.03
CA VAL A 118 -11.11 5.60 2.17
C VAL A 118 -10.42 4.80 1.08
N PHE A 119 -9.55 5.44 0.30
CA PHE A 119 -8.89 4.84 -0.85
C PHE A 119 -7.36 4.94 -0.76
N ALA A 120 -6.70 3.80 -0.95
CA ALA A 120 -5.24 3.71 -1.08
C ALA A 120 -4.84 4.00 -2.53
N SER A 121 -4.27 5.18 -2.76
CA SER A 121 -3.66 5.58 -4.02
C SER A 121 -2.13 5.49 -3.94
N THR A 122 -1.41 6.06 -4.89
CA THR A 122 0.02 5.81 -5.08
C THR A 122 0.76 6.99 -5.68
N SER A 123 2.08 7.06 -5.42
CA SER A 123 3.01 7.94 -6.15
C SER A 123 3.13 7.61 -7.63
N ALA A 124 2.90 6.35 -8.02
CA ALA A 124 3.10 5.88 -9.40
C ALA A 124 2.20 6.60 -10.44
N MET A 125 1.10 7.21 -10.00
CA MET A 125 0.22 7.96 -10.90
C MET A 125 0.82 9.28 -11.39
N TYR A 126 1.84 9.81 -10.72
CA TYR A 126 2.54 11.03 -11.14
C TYR A 126 3.56 10.80 -12.26
N GLY A 127 3.91 9.53 -12.53
CA GLY A 127 4.93 9.18 -13.54
C GLY A 127 6.29 9.79 -13.20
N GLY A 128 7.05 10.15 -14.23
CA GLY A 128 8.37 10.77 -14.11
C GLY A 128 8.38 12.27 -13.78
N MET A 129 7.32 12.78 -13.15
CA MET A 129 7.25 14.19 -12.71
C MET A 129 8.41 14.52 -11.77
N LYS A 130 9.04 15.69 -11.97
CA LYS A 130 10.19 16.12 -11.21
C LYS A 130 9.85 17.28 -10.27
N GLY A 131 10.71 17.47 -9.25
CA GLY A 131 10.54 18.50 -8.23
C GLY A 131 9.60 18.06 -7.11
N LEU A 132 9.16 19.03 -6.31
CA LEU A 132 8.26 18.79 -5.20
C LEU A 132 6.82 18.63 -5.72
N ILE A 133 6.25 17.45 -5.55
CA ILE A 133 4.96 17.05 -6.11
C ILE A 133 3.85 17.24 -5.06
N SER A 134 2.90 18.12 -5.36
CA SER A 134 1.69 18.33 -4.54
C SER A 134 0.48 17.57 -5.10
N GLU A 135 -0.63 17.55 -4.37
CA GLU A 135 -1.86 16.89 -4.80
C GLU A 135 -2.53 17.53 -6.03
N VAL A 136 -2.14 18.79 -6.35
CA VAL A 136 -2.64 19.52 -7.53
C VAL A 136 -1.66 19.53 -8.70
N SER A 137 -0.50 18.88 -8.55
CA SER A 137 0.48 18.77 -9.62
C SER A 137 -0.06 17.96 -10.79
N GLY A 138 0.24 18.39 -12.01
CA GLY A 138 -0.18 17.73 -13.24
C GLY A 138 0.48 18.34 -14.48
N PRO A 139 0.25 17.78 -15.68
CA PRO A 139 -0.65 16.64 -15.96
C PRO A 139 -0.14 15.33 -15.38
N LEU A 140 -1.07 14.43 -14.97
CA LEU A 140 -0.74 13.11 -14.47
C LEU A 140 -0.50 12.15 -15.64
N MET A 141 0.73 11.66 -15.77
CA MET A 141 1.16 10.79 -16.87
C MET A 141 1.88 9.55 -16.31
N PRO A 142 1.12 8.56 -15.83
CA PRO A 142 1.71 7.35 -15.25
C PRO A 142 2.54 6.57 -16.27
N GLU A 143 3.69 6.04 -15.83
CA GLU A 143 4.61 5.27 -16.65
C GLU A 143 4.44 3.74 -16.47
N SER A 144 3.49 3.32 -15.61
CA SER A 144 3.17 1.92 -15.36
C SER A 144 1.67 1.65 -15.47
N ASN A 145 1.30 0.40 -15.83
CA ASN A 145 -0.10 -0.03 -15.88
C ASN A 145 -0.77 0.10 -14.51
N TYR A 146 -0.04 -0.19 -13.44
CA TYR A 146 -0.47 0.04 -12.05
C TYR A 146 -0.83 1.50 -11.78
N GLY A 147 0.07 2.42 -12.12
CA GLY A 147 -0.16 3.86 -11.99
C GLY A 147 -1.36 4.34 -12.80
N ALA A 148 -1.52 3.84 -14.03
CA ALA A 148 -2.66 4.14 -14.89
C ALA A 148 -3.98 3.62 -14.30
N ALA A 149 -4.01 2.39 -13.78
CA ALA A 149 -5.19 1.81 -13.14
C ALA A 149 -5.58 2.55 -11.86
N LYS A 150 -4.61 3.00 -11.05
CA LYS A 150 -4.85 3.83 -9.87
C LYS A 150 -5.37 5.22 -10.23
N LEU A 151 -4.83 5.85 -11.27
CA LEU A 151 -5.32 7.14 -11.78
C LEU A 151 -6.76 7.02 -12.30
N ALA A 152 -7.06 5.98 -13.08
CA ALA A 152 -8.42 5.69 -13.53
C ALA A 152 -9.37 5.47 -12.34
N SER A 153 -8.93 4.75 -11.32
CA SER A 153 -9.68 4.54 -10.08
C SER A 153 -10.01 5.87 -9.38
N GLU A 154 -9.03 6.76 -9.22
CA GLU A 154 -9.28 8.09 -8.64
C GLU A 154 -10.29 8.89 -9.47
N ALA A 155 -10.16 8.89 -10.81
CA ALA A 155 -11.08 9.61 -11.69
C ALA A 155 -12.53 9.11 -11.52
N PHE A 156 -12.76 7.79 -11.42
CA PHE A 156 -14.07 7.21 -11.15
C PHE A 156 -14.57 7.54 -9.73
N ILE A 157 -13.69 7.50 -8.73
CA ILE A 157 -14.03 7.89 -7.35
C ILE A 157 -14.50 9.35 -7.31
N TYR A 158 -13.79 10.27 -7.97
CA TYR A 158 -14.21 11.67 -8.09
C TYR A 158 -15.60 11.84 -8.70
N ALA A 159 -15.86 11.14 -9.82
CA ALA A 159 -17.16 11.17 -10.49
C ALA A 159 -18.29 10.64 -9.58
N PHE A 160 -18.08 9.47 -8.96
CA PHE A 160 -19.04 8.87 -8.04
C PHE A 160 -19.26 9.70 -6.78
N ALA A 161 -18.19 10.26 -6.21
CA ALA A 161 -18.27 11.14 -5.05
C ALA A 161 -19.20 12.33 -5.32
N ASN A 162 -19.03 13.00 -6.47
CA ASN A 162 -19.85 14.15 -6.85
C ASN A 162 -21.30 13.74 -7.18
N VAL A 163 -21.51 12.66 -7.95
CA VAL A 163 -22.85 12.25 -8.41
C VAL A 163 -23.68 11.63 -7.29
N HIS A 164 -23.03 10.87 -6.38
CA HIS A 164 -23.73 10.08 -5.34
C HIS A 164 -23.52 10.58 -3.92
N ASN A 165 -22.88 11.78 -3.75
CA ASN A 165 -22.59 12.39 -2.44
C ASN A 165 -21.82 11.41 -1.52
N ILE A 166 -20.73 10.83 -2.04
CA ILE A 166 -19.84 9.96 -1.27
C ILE A 166 -18.69 10.81 -0.74
N GLN A 167 -18.55 10.93 0.57
CA GLN A 167 -17.38 11.55 1.17
C GLN A 167 -16.18 10.62 1.01
N THR A 168 -15.08 11.13 0.45
CA THR A 168 -13.90 10.33 0.12
C THR A 168 -12.62 10.87 0.74
N TRP A 169 -11.72 9.95 1.11
CA TRP A 169 -10.37 10.23 1.55
C TRP A 169 -9.40 9.40 0.72
N ILE A 170 -8.61 10.06 -0.10
CA ILE A 170 -7.66 9.48 -1.04
C ILE A 170 -6.26 9.75 -0.52
N PHE A 171 -5.47 8.71 -0.30
CA PHE A 171 -4.11 8.80 0.18
C PHE A 171 -3.13 8.33 -0.89
N ARG A 172 -2.29 9.25 -1.38
CA ARG A 172 -1.21 8.99 -2.33
C ARG A 172 0.07 8.87 -1.54
N PHE A 173 0.57 7.66 -1.37
CA PHE A 173 1.74 7.41 -0.54
C PHE A 173 2.92 6.82 -1.32
N PRO A 174 4.15 6.98 -0.78
CA PRO A 174 5.38 6.47 -1.37
C PRO A 174 5.54 4.97 -1.12
N ASN A 175 6.78 4.48 -1.26
CA ASN A 175 7.08 3.12 -0.87
C ASN A 175 6.85 2.92 0.63
N VAL A 176 6.13 1.86 0.97
CA VAL A 176 5.83 1.50 2.35
C VAL A 176 6.73 0.35 2.78
N CYS A 177 7.30 0.44 3.96
CA CYS A 177 8.14 -0.59 4.54
C CYS A 177 7.69 -0.93 5.97
N GLY A 178 8.07 -2.11 6.47
CA GLY A 178 7.71 -2.55 7.83
C GLY A 178 7.38 -4.04 7.90
N PRO A 179 6.96 -4.50 9.08
CA PRO A 179 6.57 -5.89 9.32
C PRO A 179 5.36 -6.31 8.49
N ARG A 180 5.24 -7.61 8.21
CA ARG A 180 4.21 -8.24 7.37
C ARG A 180 4.31 -7.90 5.87
N ALA A 181 5.41 -7.30 5.40
CA ALA A 181 5.63 -7.13 3.97
C ALA A 181 5.74 -8.49 3.27
N THR A 182 5.00 -8.68 2.16
CA THR A 182 4.97 -9.95 1.40
C THR A 182 5.85 -9.92 0.16
N HIS A 183 6.20 -8.74 -0.31
CA HIS A 183 7.01 -8.50 -1.51
C HIS A 183 7.75 -7.15 -1.41
N GLY A 184 8.49 -6.79 -2.45
CA GLY A 184 9.27 -5.56 -2.51
C GLY A 184 10.74 -5.78 -2.16
N VAL A 185 11.53 -4.70 -2.20
CA VAL A 185 12.99 -4.75 -2.15
C VAL A 185 13.55 -5.45 -0.91
N PHE A 186 12.98 -5.18 0.27
CA PHE A 186 13.40 -5.82 1.52
C PHE A 186 13.20 -7.33 1.49
N VAL A 187 12.01 -7.76 1.10
CA VAL A 187 11.63 -9.18 1.04
C VAL A 187 12.48 -9.91 0.00
N ASN A 188 12.68 -9.31 -1.17
CA ASN A 188 13.49 -9.90 -2.23
C ASN A 188 14.94 -10.06 -1.77
N PHE A 189 15.54 -9.02 -1.16
CA PHE A 189 16.92 -9.13 -0.66
C PHE A 189 17.04 -10.18 0.44
N LEU A 190 16.10 -10.27 1.36
CA LEU A 190 16.14 -11.31 2.40
C LEU A 190 15.98 -12.72 1.83
N ARG A 191 15.17 -12.91 0.79
CA ARG A 191 15.07 -14.18 0.06
C ARG A 191 16.37 -14.52 -0.65
N PHE A 192 17.01 -13.56 -1.33
CA PHE A 192 18.29 -13.78 -1.99
C PHE A 192 19.38 -14.13 -0.98
N LEU A 193 19.48 -13.38 0.13
CA LEU A 193 20.45 -13.66 1.20
C LEU A 193 20.20 -14.98 1.94
N LYS A 194 18.95 -15.46 1.97
CA LYS A 194 18.62 -16.79 2.49
C LYS A 194 19.12 -17.89 1.53
N ALA A 195 18.96 -17.67 0.22
CA ALA A 195 19.38 -18.63 -0.81
C ALA A 195 20.91 -18.69 -0.97
N ASP A 196 21.57 -17.53 -0.98
CA ASP A 196 23.03 -17.40 -1.07
C ASP A 196 23.50 -16.16 -0.29
N PRO A 197 24.12 -16.33 0.89
CA PRO A 197 24.60 -15.21 1.68
C PRO A 197 25.93 -14.61 1.19
N THR A 198 26.55 -15.16 0.14
CA THR A 198 27.86 -14.75 -0.39
C THR A 198 27.75 -13.77 -1.54
N GLN A 199 26.60 -13.69 -2.22
CA GLN A 199 26.36 -12.80 -3.34
C GLN A 199 24.91 -12.33 -3.41
N ILE A 200 24.70 -11.16 -4.03
CA ILE A 200 23.37 -10.59 -4.26
C ILE A 200 23.31 -9.81 -5.58
N THR A 201 22.15 -9.85 -6.23
CA THR A 201 21.90 -9.07 -7.45
C THR A 201 21.08 -7.83 -7.13
N VAL A 202 21.54 -6.67 -7.59
CA VAL A 202 20.90 -5.37 -7.41
C VAL A 202 20.56 -4.78 -8.78
N ALA A 203 19.33 -4.30 -8.95
CA ALA A 203 18.90 -3.65 -10.18
C ALA A 203 19.61 -2.32 -10.40
N GLN A 204 19.87 -1.96 -11.65
CA GLN A 204 20.64 -0.79 -12.08
C GLN A 204 22.03 -0.76 -11.41
N ASP A 205 22.38 0.36 -10.79
CA ASP A 205 23.59 0.55 -9.96
C ASP A 205 23.25 0.71 -8.45
N GLY A 206 22.00 0.46 -8.08
CA GLY A 206 21.50 0.58 -6.71
C GLY A 206 21.35 2.01 -6.17
N LYS A 207 21.59 3.05 -7.01
CA LYS A 207 21.51 4.47 -6.59
C LYS A 207 20.13 5.08 -6.75
N GLN A 208 19.20 4.39 -7.42
CA GLN A 208 17.80 4.85 -7.47
C GLN A 208 17.29 5.03 -6.03
N ALA A 209 16.79 6.22 -5.72
CA ALA A 209 16.45 6.63 -4.37
C ALA A 209 15.00 7.13 -4.30
N LYS A 210 14.25 6.64 -3.32
CA LYS A 210 12.83 6.95 -3.14
C LYS A 210 12.54 7.26 -1.68
N PRO A 211 11.43 7.96 -1.37
CA PRO A 211 10.97 8.08 0.00
C PRO A 211 10.37 6.75 0.48
N TYR A 212 10.63 6.41 1.75
CA TYR A 212 10.06 5.26 2.44
C TYR A 212 9.30 5.71 3.68
N ILE A 213 8.11 5.15 3.89
CA ILE A 213 7.32 5.37 5.10
C ILE A 213 7.14 4.06 5.85
N TYR A 214 7.33 4.12 7.18
CA TYR A 214 7.03 2.96 8.02
C TYR A 214 5.53 2.70 8.08
N VAL A 215 5.11 1.45 7.94
CA VAL A 215 3.69 1.09 7.77
C VAL A 215 2.79 1.61 8.87
N LEU A 216 3.25 1.62 10.13
CA LEU A 216 2.44 2.14 11.24
C LEU A 216 2.30 3.67 11.19
N ASP A 217 3.27 4.39 10.63
CA ASP A 217 3.16 5.84 10.41
C ASP A 217 2.19 6.15 9.27
N LEU A 218 2.19 5.31 8.21
CA LEU A 218 1.16 5.40 7.17
C LEU A 218 -0.25 5.16 7.74
N VAL A 219 -0.43 4.15 8.59
CA VAL A 219 -1.73 3.92 9.25
C VAL A 219 -2.17 5.14 10.06
N GLU A 220 -1.27 5.78 10.82
CA GLU A 220 -1.59 7.01 11.55
C GLU A 220 -1.98 8.16 10.61
N ALA A 221 -1.29 8.32 9.46
CA ALA A 221 -1.66 9.30 8.44
C ALA A 221 -3.07 9.07 7.89
N ILE A 222 -3.39 7.81 7.54
CA ILE A 222 -4.72 7.41 7.04
C ILE A 222 -5.79 7.70 8.09
N MET A 223 -5.58 7.29 9.34
CA MET A 223 -6.56 7.51 10.40
C MET A 223 -6.73 8.99 10.73
N MET A 224 -5.66 9.77 10.70
CA MET A 224 -5.72 11.22 10.91
C MET A 224 -6.47 11.93 9.79
N GLY A 225 -6.15 11.65 8.54
CA GLY A 225 -6.84 12.21 7.38
C GLY A 225 -8.32 11.83 7.38
N TRP A 226 -8.67 10.57 7.66
CA TRP A 226 -10.04 10.10 7.75
C TRP A 226 -10.83 10.79 8.87
N ASN A 227 -10.23 10.96 10.05
CA ASN A 227 -10.92 11.59 11.20
C ASN A 227 -11.04 13.11 11.10
N LYS A 228 -10.09 13.79 10.45
CA LYS A 228 -10.00 15.25 10.41
C LYS A 228 -10.34 15.87 9.06
N GLY A 229 -10.36 15.08 7.99
CA GLY A 229 -10.72 15.58 6.66
C GLY A 229 -12.22 15.85 6.54
N ILE A 230 -12.58 17.11 6.39
CA ILE A 230 -13.98 17.61 6.43
C ILE A 230 -14.60 17.86 5.06
N TYR A 231 -13.79 17.89 4.01
CA TYR A 231 -14.28 18.15 2.66
C TYR A 231 -15.02 16.93 2.06
N PRO A 232 -15.90 17.12 1.08
CA PRO A 232 -16.50 15.99 0.36
C PRO A 232 -15.45 15.06 -0.27
N ILE A 233 -14.39 15.67 -0.83
CA ILE A 233 -13.25 14.92 -1.39
C ILE A 233 -11.97 15.47 -0.74
N ASN A 234 -11.26 14.57 -0.06
CA ASN A 234 -10.02 14.85 0.64
C ASN A 234 -8.90 14.04 -0.03
N VAL A 235 -7.89 14.72 -0.56
CA VAL A 235 -6.71 14.06 -1.17
C VAL A 235 -5.49 14.49 -0.38
N TYR A 236 -4.62 13.52 -0.06
CA TYR A 236 -3.40 13.75 0.70
C TYR A 236 -2.22 13.00 0.08
N ASN A 237 -1.15 13.72 -0.23
CA ASN A 237 0.15 13.12 -0.40
C ASN A 237 0.73 12.80 0.98
N ILE A 238 1.28 11.60 1.12
CA ILE A 238 1.98 11.18 2.32
C ILE A 238 3.47 11.12 1.97
N GLY A 239 4.19 12.19 2.29
CA GLY A 239 5.62 12.30 2.05
C GLY A 239 6.45 11.72 3.20
N ASN A 240 7.71 11.51 2.92
CA ASN A 240 8.76 11.25 3.92
C ASN A 240 10.14 11.56 3.32
N ASN A 241 11.06 12.01 4.15
CA ASN A 241 12.42 12.37 3.74
C ASN A 241 13.44 11.84 4.77
N PRO A 242 14.73 11.71 4.41
CA PRO A 242 15.33 11.90 3.07
C PRO A 242 14.97 10.76 2.11
N LEU A 243 15.32 10.90 0.82
CA LEU A 243 15.29 9.77 -0.11
C LEU A 243 16.32 8.73 0.32
N VAL A 244 15.96 7.44 0.18
CA VAL A 244 16.84 6.31 0.52
C VAL A 244 17.04 5.44 -0.70
N SER A 245 18.31 5.16 -1.01
CA SER A 245 18.70 4.35 -2.15
C SER A 245 18.56 2.85 -1.88
N VAL A 246 18.51 2.06 -2.96
CA VAL A 246 18.50 0.59 -2.87
C VAL A 246 19.76 0.05 -2.19
N ASN A 247 20.92 0.70 -2.44
CA ASN A 247 22.18 0.34 -1.77
C ASN A 247 22.13 0.58 -0.26
N GLU A 248 21.47 1.66 0.21
CA GLU A 248 21.30 1.93 1.65
C GLU A 248 20.36 0.92 2.30
N ILE A 249 19.31 0.47 1.60
CA ILE A 249 18.42 -0.61 2.08
C ILE A 249 19.21 -1.91 2.24
N LEU A 250 20.01 -2.27 1.21
CA LEU A 250 20.86 -3.46 1.29
C LEU A 250 21.85 -3.36 2.46
N ALA A 251 22.52 -2.22 2.60
CA ALA A 251 23.46 -1.98 3.71
C ALA A 251 22.79 -2.14 5.10
N ALA A 252 21.56 -1.64 5.28
CA ALA A 252 20.81 -1.81 6.52
C ALA A 252 20.52 -3.29 6.81
N LEU A 253 20.09 -4.07 5.81
CA LEU A 253 19.84 -5.49 5.96
C LEU A 253 21.11 -6.29 6.25
N LEU A 254 22.22 -6.01 5.57
CA LEU A 254 23.51 -6.67 5.79
C LEU A 254 24.02 -6.42 7.21
N LYS A 255 23.90 -5.18 7.69
CA LYS A 255 24.26 -4.80 9.06
C LYS A 255 23.46 -5.62 10.09
N GLU A 256 22.13 -5.67 9.96
CA GLU A 256 21.28 -6.41 10.90
C GLU A 256 21.55 -7.92 10.86
N LYS A 257 21.93 -8.47 9.71
CA LYS A 257 22.31 -9.89 9.55
C LYS A 257 23.76 -10.20 9.94
N GLY A 258 24.59 -9.20 10.24
CA GLY A 258 26.01 -9.38 10.55
C GLY A 258 26.83 -9.89 9.34
N ILE A 259 26.42 -9.56 8.10
CA ILE A 259 27.14 -9.93 6.87
C ILE A 259 28.06 -8.79 6.47
N GLU A 260 29.37 -8.99 6.60
CA GLU A 260 30.38 -7.96 6.31
C GLU A 260 30.90 -8.02 4.87
N ASN A 261 31.00 -9.22 4.31
CA ASN A 261 31.58 -9.45 2.97
C ASN A 261 30.56 -10.15 2.07
N ILE A 262 30.07 -9.45 1.05
CA ILE A 262 29.16 -9.97 0.05
C ILE A 262 29.54 -9.45 -1.33
N HIS A 263 29.46 -10.30 -2.35
CA HIS A 263 29.64 -9.89 -3.73
C HIS A 263 28.34 -9.28 -4.27
N ILE A 264 28.35 -8.01 -4.72
CA ILE A 264 27.18 -7.35 -5.27
C ILE A 264 27.28 -7.30 -6.80
N ASN A 265 26.31 -7.95 -7.46
CA ASN A 265 26.17 -7.97 -8.91
C ASN A 265 25.14 -6.90 -9.34
N TYR A 266 25.59 -5.86 -10.04
CA TYR A 266 24.69 -4.83 -10.57
C TYR A 266 24.24 -5.19 -11.99
N THR A 267 22.90 -5.15 -12.25
CA THR A 267 22.36 -5.52 -13.56
C THR A 267 22.53 -4.44 -14.63
N GLY A 268 22.70 -3.18 -14.25
CA GLY A 268 22.68 -2.02 -15.16
C GLY A 268 21.29 -1.71 -15.76
N ALA A 269 20.29 -2.57 -15.55
CA ALA A 269 18.93 -2.42 -16.07
C ALA A 269 17.93 -2.18 -14.93
N PRO A 270 16.81 -1.41 -15.15
CA PRO A 270 15.78 -1.21 -14.16
C PRO A 270 15.11 -2.54 -13.76
N ALA A 271 14.54 -2.57 -12.56
CA ALA A 271 13.86 -3.76 -12.04
C ALA A 271 12.61 -4.13 -12.88
N TRP A 272 11.91 -3.13 -13.40
CA TRP A 272 10.78 -3.26 -14.33
C TRP A 272 10.67 -2.02 -15.23
N PRO A 273 10.02 -2.12 -16.41
CA PRO A 273 9.72 -0.97 -17.27
C PRO A 273 8.80 0.03 -16.54
N GLY A 274 9.14 1.33 -16.61
CA GLY A 274 8.38 2.40 -15.94
C GLY A 274 8.70 2.56 -14.44
N ASP A 275 9.82 2.02 -13.97
CA ASP A 275 10.32 2.29 -12.61
C ASP A 275 10.87 3.72 -12.51
N VAL A 276 10.15 4.60 -11.79
CA VAL A 276 10.55 6.01 -11.57
C VAL A 276 11.70 6.04 -10.56
N ALA A 277 12.82 6.62 -10.95
CA ALA A 277 14.05 6.57 -10.16
C ALA A 277 13.97 7.40 -8.86
N THR A 278 13.31 8.56 -8.90
CA THR A 278 13.23 9.46 -7.74
C THR A 278 12.01 10.39 -7.85
N TYR A 279 11.43 10.76 -6.71
CA TYR A 279 10.36 11.75 -6.57
C TYR A 279 10.30 12.25 -5.12
N GLU A 280 9.77 13.44 -4.92
CA GLU A 280 9.52 14.03 -3.60
C GLU A 280 8.09 14.55 -3.50
N PHE A 281 7.46 14.38 -2.33
CA PHE A 281 6.11 14.84 -2.09
C PHE A 281 6.08 16.10 -1.21
N ASP A 282 5.24 17.05 -1.62
CA ASP A 282 4.70 18.04 -0.70
C ASP A 282 3.60 17.37 0.15
N ASP A 283 3.89 17.18 1.41
CA ASP A 283 3.00 16.57 2.41
C ASP A 283 2.45 17.59 3.41
N SER A 284 2.58 18.88 3.08
CA SER A 284 2.13 20.00 3.93
C SER A 284 0.65 19.90 4.31
N LYS A 285 -0.17 19.38 3.40
CA LYS A 285 -1.62 19.24 3.60
C LYS A 285 -1.99 18.25 4.70
N ILE A 286 -1.36 17.09 4.76
CA ILE A 286 -1.59 16.12 5.84
C ILE A 286 -0.92 16.59 7.14
N LYS A 287 0.24 17.23 7.07
CA LYS A 287 0.92 17.84 8.21
C LYS A 287 0.10 18.98 8.85
N ALA A 288 -0.63 19.74 8.06
CA ALA A 288 -1.56 20.75 8.58
C ALA A 288 -2.69 20.17 9.46
N LEU A 289 -3.01 18.86 9.31
CA LEU A 289 -3.91 18.16 10.21
C LEU A 289 -3.24 17.73 11.54
N GLY A 290 -1.92 17.95 11.68
CA GLY A 290 -1.12 17.57 12.83
C GLY A 290 -0.39 16.24 12.68
N TYR A 291 -0.37 15.67 11.46
CA TYR A 291 0.42 14.45 11.19
C TYR A 291 1.92 14.76 11.27
N ASN A 292 2.63 13.89 11.98
CA ASN A 292 4.08 13.88 12.04
C ASN A 292 4.54 12.41 12.15
N PRO A 293 5.25 11.86 11.15
CA PRO A 293 5.74 10.50 11.21
C PRO A 293 6.73 10.33 12.38
N ARG A 294 6.74 9.17 13.03
CA ARG A 294 7.69 8.86 14.11
C ARG A 294 9.09 8.63 13.58
N PHE A 295 9.18 8.12 12.35
CA PHE A 295 10.42 7.79 11.68
C PHE A 295 10.55 8.58 10.39
N ASN A 296 11.70 9.25 10.17
CA ASN A 296 12.05 9.71 8.84
C ASN A 296 12.33 8.51 7.91
N SER A 297 12.51 8.76 6.60
CA SER A 297 12.65 7.69 5.61
C SER A 297 13.83 6.75 5.89
N LYS A 298 14.97 7.29 6.35
CA LYS A 298 16.14 6.50 6.72
C LYS A 298 15.88 5.64 7.96
N GLU A 299 15.31 6.23 8.99
CA GLU A 299 14.93 5.54 10.22
C GLU A 299 13.88 4.46 9.98
N ALA A 300 12.92 4.72 9.06
CA ALA A 300 11.91 3.74 8.64
C ALA A 300 12.56 2.51 7.96
N VAL A 301 13.57 2.74 7.13
CA VAL A 301 14.37 1.68 6.49
C VAL A 301 15.16 0.89 7.52
N ASP A 302 15.89 1.55 8.42
CA ASP A 302 16.69 0.90 9.47
C ASP A 302 15.79 0.09 10.42
N LYS A 303 14.65 0.66 10.86
CA LYS A 303 13.65 -0.02 11.69
C LYS A 303 13.07 -1.26 11.00
N THR A 304 12.77 -1.15 9.70
CA THR A 304 12.25 -2.26 8.90
C THR A 304 13.29 -3.38 8.78
N ALA A 305 14.55 -3.05 8.50
CA ALA A 305 15.62 -4.04 8.44
C ALA A 305 15.75 -4.79 9.77
N HIS A 306 15.73 -4.06 10.89
CA HIS A 306 15.77 -4.65 12.23
C HIS A 306 14.57 -5.59 12.46
N ASP A 307 13.33 -5.13 12.23
CA ASP A 307 12.13 -5.92 12.46
C ASP A 307 12.12 -7.22 11.63
N LEU A 308 12.39 -7.11 10.33
CA LEU A 308 12.34 -8.26 9.43
C LEU A 308 13.44 -9.31 9.69
N VAL A 309 14.55 -8.90 10.30
CA VAL A 309 15.66 -9.82 10.63
C VAL A 309 15.48 -10.46 12.00
N HIS A 310 14.96 -9.74 13.00
CA HIS A 310 14.94 -10.17 14.39
C HIS A 310 13.57 -10.61 14.92
N ASP A 311 12.47 -10.21 14.24
CA ASP A 311 11.13 -10.64 14.60
C ASP A 311 10.59 -11.66 13.59
N PRO A 312 10.47 -12.96 13.96
CA PRO A 312 9.93 -13.99 13.08
C PRO A 312 8.51 -13.71 12.57
N GLU A 313 7.69 -13.01 13.36
CA GLU A 313 6.32 -12.63 12.97
C GLU A 313 6.32 -11.46 11.98
N ALA A 314 7.30 -10.57 12.05
CA ALA A 314 7.47 -9.49 11.09
C ALA A 314 7.83 -10.01 9.68
N GLY A 315 8.60 -11.10 9.61
CA GLY A 315 9.11 -11.69 8.38
C GLY A 315 8.19 -12.72 7.70
N ILE A 316 6.90 -12.76 8.00
CA ILE A 316 5.96 -13.80 7.53
C ILE A 316 5.99 -14.01 6.00
N GLY A 317 6.13 -12.95 5.21
CA GLY A 317 6.19 -13.03 3.75
C GLY A 317 7.53 -13.54 3.18
N ILE A 318 8.60 -13.57 4.00
CA ILE A 318 9.96 -13.89 3.56
C ILE A 318 10.21 -15.39 3.60
N TYR A 319 9.59 -16.09 4.55
CA TYR A 319 9.86 -17.48 4.90
C TYR A 319 8.74 -18.44 4.47
N GLN A 320 7.83 -18.01 3.60
CA GLN A 320 6.87 -18.91 2.97
C GLN A 320 7.60 -19.71 1.88
N ASP A 321 7.62 -21.02 2.06
CA ASP A 321 8.04 -22.01 1.06
C ASP A 321 6.97 -22.14 -0.02
#